data_36529cb7faec54157b5aca846baf8c8d
#
_entry.id   36529cb7faec54157b5aca846baf8c8d
#
_cell.length_a   1.000
_cell.length_b   1.000
_cell.length_c   1.000
_cell.angle_alpha   90.00
_cell.angle_beta   90.00
_cell.angle_gamma   90.00
#
_symmetry.space_group_name_H-M   'P 1'
#
loop_
_entity.id
_entity.type
_entity.pdbx_description
1 polymer ?
#
loop_
_entity_poly.entity_id
_entity_poly.type
_entity_poly.pdbx_seq_one_letter_code
_entity_poly.pdbx_strand_id
1 'polypeptide(L)'
;MSRMQMLVGAISVLGVISVPLIGQQAQGTPADGHTIHVTAPHVVAGKVMGPYHHYCKVLSPEPVIECLCYESNEPGARLQQVEYIVAKSITRTAAVSLATWNQNWHDHAQEIATGRVQVHDLPPDKAKEVADLVATTDGIIFHLWSHEDTVPSGKVSVAQSVGHVNLTTAEFKKGAADRPVAQRSGK
;
A
#
# COMPACT_ATOMS: atom_id res chain seq x y z
N MET A 1 40.23 57.85 52.23
CA MET A 1 38.81 58.05 51.83
C MET A 1 38.53 57.20 50.63
N SER A 2 38.01 56.00 50.83
CA SER A 2 37.70 55.02 49.80
C SER A 2 36.19 55.03 49.46
N ARG A 3 35.86 55.30 48.20
CA ARG A 3 34.49 55.27 47.73
C ARG A 3 34.20 53.87 47.21
N MET A 4 33.33 53.18 47.91
CA MET A 4 32.77 51.87 47.57
C MET A 4 31.64 52.10 46.55
N GLN A 5 31.82 51.68 45.32
CA GLN A 5 30.78 51.66 44.32
C GLN A 5 29.99 50.38 44.45
N MET A 6 28.69 50.52 44.75
CA MET A 6 27.73 49.43 44.70
C MET A 6 27.33 49.15 43.24
N LEU A 7 27.60 47.95 42.75
CA LEU A 7 27.04 47.43 41.52
C LEU A 7 25.64 46.91 41.83
N VAL A 8 24.65 47.54 41.24
CA VAL A 8 23.27 47.01 41.22
C VAL A 8 23.12 46.08 40.03
N GLY A 9 23.10 44.78 40.28
CA GLY A 9 22.81 43.78 39.25
C GLY A 9 21.33 43.74 38.93
N ALA A 10 20.97 44.07 37.68
CA ALA A 10 19.62 43.87 37.15
C ALA A 10 19.40 42.40 36.82
N ILE A 11 18.53 41.74 37.57
CA ILE A 11 18.05 40.37 37.28
C ILE A 11 16.95 40.48 36.23
N SER A 12 17.27 40.15 34.97
CA SER A 12 16.27 40.00 33.92
C SER A 12 15.55 38.66 34.09
N VAL A 13 14.32 38.68 34.56
CA VAL A 13 13.44 37.52 34.58
C VAL A 13 12.89 37.31 33.14
N LEU A 14 13.47 36.36 32.43
CA LEU A 14 12.89 35.85 31.18
C LEU A 14 11.62 35.09 31.54
N GLY A 15 10.47 35.70 31.34
CA GLY A 15 9.17 35.05 31.43
C GLY A 15 9.05 34.04 30.29
N VAL A 16 9.05 32.75 30.62
CA VAL A 16 8.69 31.70 29.68
C VAL A 16 7.20 31.79 29.41
N ILE A 17 6.82 32.33 28.26
CA ILE A 17 5.44 32.31 27.78
C ILE A 17 5.14 30.89 27.35
N SER A 18 4.48 30.12 28.24
CA SER A 18 3.88 28.83 27.89
C SER A 18 2.68 29.11 26.98
N VAL A 19 2.85 28.98 25.67
CA VAL A 19 1.74 28.95 24.74
C VAL A 19 1.01 27.64 24.97
N PRO A 20 -0.28 27.63 25.36
CA PRO A 20 -1.01 26.38 25.43
C PRO A 20 -1.06 25.78 24.02
N LEU A 21 -0.54 24.58 23.82
CA LEU A 21 -0.82 23.76 22.66
C LEU A 21 -2.33 23.49 22.69
N ILE A 22 -3.11 24.34 22.02
CA ILE A 22 -4.50 24.06 21.69
C ILE A 22 -4.39 22.81 20.82
N GLY A 23 -4.84 21.66 21.36
CA GLY A 23 -4.88 20.41 20.62
C GLY A 23 -5.64 20.61 19.32
N GLN A 24 -4.92 20.84 18.23
CA GLN A 24 -5.47 20.57 16.91
C GLN A 24 -5.81 19.10 16.93
N GLN A 25 -7.10 18.78 16.88
CA GLN A 25 -7.53 17.44 16.50
C GLN A 25 -6.77 17.16 15.20
N ALA A 26 -5.88 16.17 15.25
CA ALA A 26 -5.11 15.77 14.10
C ALA A 26 -6.13 15.38 13.00
N GLN A 27 -6.30 16.25 12.00
CA GLN A 27 -7.00 15.88 10.80
C GLN A 27 -6.22 14.69 10.23
N GLY A 28 -6.92 13.58 9.94
CA GLY A 28 -6.29 12.40 9.37
C GLY A 28 -5.40 12.78 8.18
N THR A 29 -4.27 12.11 8.07
CA THR A 29 -3.31 12.34 6.99
C THR A 29 -3.61 11.39 5.82
N PRO A 30 -3.11 11.64 4.60
CA PRO A 30 -3.21 10.66 3.50
C PRO A 30 -2.62 9.29 3.83
N ALA A 31 -1.67 9.22 4.77
CA ALA A 31 -1.08 7.97 5.24
C ALA A 31 -2.00 7.14 6.15
N ASP A 32 -3.02 7.79 6.75
CA ASP A 32 -3.96 7.10 7.62
C ASP A 32 -4.92 6.22 6.80
N GLY A 33 -5.40 5.14 7.41
CA GLY A 33 -6.38 4.24 6.80
C GLY A 33 -5.79 3.06 6.02
N HIS A 34 -4.48 2.83 6.03
CA HIS A 34 -3.86 1.60 5.55
C HIS A 34 -4.02 0.48 6.59
N THR A 35 -5.26 0.04 6.79
CA THR A 35 -5.64 -0.87 7.88
C THR A 35 -5.93 -2.30 7.43
N ILE A 36 -6.00 -2.56 6.13
CA ILE A 36 -6.18 -3.91 5.61
C ILE A 36 -4.80 -4.54 5.50
N HIS A 37 -4.54 -5.60 6.28
CA HIS A 37 -3.26 -6.29 6.29
C HIS A 37 -3.35 -7.62 5.55
N VAL A 38 -2.55 -7.77 4.50
CA VAL A 38 -2.41 -9.03 3.76
C VAL A 38 -0.93 -9.37 3.55
N THR A 39 -0.62 -10.64 3.29
CA THR A 39 0.71 -11.06 2.88
C THR A 39 0.66 -11.83 1.57
N ALA A 40 1.63 -11.56 0.69
CA ALA A 40 1.83 -12.29 -0.54
C ALA A 40 3.32 -12.33 -0.94
N PRO A 41 3.81 -13.43 -1.54
CA PRO A 41 5.13 -13.47 -2.17
C PRO A 41 5.08 -12.86 -3.56
N HIS A 42 6.17 -12.17 -3.96
CA HIS A 42 6.29 -11.56 -5.28
C HIS A 42 7.53 -12.08 -6.03
N VAL A 43 7.51 -11.97 -7.35
CA VAL A 43 8.67 -12.23 -8.22
C VAL A 43 9.36 -10.91 -8.52
N VAL A 44 10.57 -10.75 -8.01
CA VAL A 44 11.42 -9.56 -8.21
C VAL A 44 12.67 -10.01 -8.96
N ALA A 45 12.94 -9.44 -10.12
CA ALA A 45 14.08 -9.80 -10.98
C ALA A 45 14.19 -11.32 -11.20
N GLY A 46 13.06 -12.01 -11.37
CA GLY A 46 12.98 -13.45 -11.61
C GLY A 46 13.13 -14.33 -10.37
N LYS A 47 13.24 -13.75 -9.16
CA LYS A 47 13.33 -14.48 -7.89
C LYS A 47 12.05 -14.31 -7.08
N VAL A 48 11.56 -15.40 -6.47
CA VAL A 48 10.47 -15.33 -5.49
C VAL A 48 11.02 -14.73 -4.19
N MET A 49 10.39 -13.67 -3.73
CA MET A 49 10.75 -12.92 -2.53
C MET A 49 9.52 -12.69 -1.64
N GLY A 50 9.73 -12.36 -0.38
CA GLY A 50 8.69 -12.17 0.62
C GLY A 50 8.42 -13.44 1.44
N PRO A 51 7.20 -13.62 2.04
CA PRO A 51 6.02 -12.78 1.78
C PRO A 51 6.22 -11.33 2.21
N TYR A 52 5.74 -10.41 1.39
CA TYR A 52 5.67 -8.99 1.76
C TYR A 52 4.41 -8.72 2.57
N HIS A 53 4.51 -7.80 3.55
CA HIS A 53 3.40 -7.33 4.36
C HIS A 53 2.78 -6.09 3.71
N HIS A 54 1.60 -6.24 3.17
CA HIS A 54 0.84 -5.17 2.52
C HIS A 54 -0.10 -4.54 3.55
N TYR A 55 0.03 -3.25 3.75
CA TYR A 55 -0.94 -2.44 4.47
C TYR A 55 -1.69 -1.60 3.46
N CYS A 56 -3.00 -1.86 3.32
CA CYS A 56 -3.80 -1.38 2.20
C CYS A 56 -4.93 -0.45 2.63
N LYS A 57 -5.27 0.48 1.73
CA LYS A 57 -6.32 1.48 1.88
C LYS A 57 -7.17 1.56 0.63
N VAL A 58 -8.48 1.47 0.78
CA VAL A 58 -9.43 1.63 -0.32
C VAL A 58 -9.59 3.12 -0.64
N LEU A 59 -9.33 3.50 -1.89
CA LEU A 59 -9.40 4.89 -2.36
C LEU A 59 -10.73 5.23 -3.02
N SER A 60 -11.43 4.25 -3.59
CA SER A 60 -12.71 4.47 -4.29
C SER A 60 -13.64 3.25 -4.21
N PRO A 61 -15.00 3.47 -4.35
CA PRO A 61 -16.00 2.38 -4.30
C PRO A 61 -15.87 1.36 -5.41
N GLU A 62 -15.54 1.76 -6.66
CA GLU A 62 -15.02 0.85 -7.67
C GLU A 62 -13.54 0.67 -7.35
N PRO A 63 -13.13 -0.51 -6.85
CA PRO A 63 -11.93 -0.57 -6.04
C PRO A 63 -10.69 -0.13 -6.79
N VAL A 64 -10.12 0.97 -6.30
CA VAL A 64 -8.71 1.33 -6.43
C VAL A 64 -8.18 1.31 -5.02
N ILE A 65 -7.23 0.42 -4.75
CA ILE A 65 -6.65 0.18 -3.44
C ILE A 65 -5.16 0.46 -3.55
N GLU A 66 -4.64 1.21 -2.60
CA GLU A 66 -3.21 1.48 -2.46
C GLU A 66 -2.65 0.63 -1.33
N CYS A 67 -1.57 -0.09 -1.58
CA CYS A 67 -0.89 -0.91 -0.59
C CYS A 67 0.58 -0.50 -0.45
N LEU A 68 0.99 -0.29 0.79
CA LEU A 68 2.38 -0.11 1.18
C LEU A 68 2.94 -1.48 1.58
N CYS A 69 3.97 -1.96 0.86
CA CYS A 69 4.49 -3.32 1.01
C CYS A 69 5.85 -3.31 1.69
N TYR A 70 5.90 -3.90 2.88
CA TYR A 70 7.06 -3.95 3.75
C TYR A 70 7.71 -5.34 3.75
N GLU A 71 9.00 -5.41 4.05
CA GLU A 71 9.75 -6.68 4.13
C GLU A 71 9.34 -7.55 5.33
N SER A 72 8.73 -6.94 6.37
CA SER A 72 8.20 -7.61 7.55
C SER A 72 7.14 -6.75 8.23
N ASN A 73 6.52 -7.24 9.31
CA ASN A 73 5.60 -6.48 10.15
C ASN A 73 6.27 -5.80 11.36
N GLU A 74 7.59 -5.80 11.43
CA GLU A 74 8.32 -5.13 12.51
C GLU A 74 8.25 -3.60 12.37
N PRO A 75 8.22 -2.83 13.48
CA PRO A 75 8.10 -1.36 13.42
C PRO A 75 9.20 -0.65 12.61
N GLY A 76 10.36 -1.27 12.45
CA GLY A 76 11.48 -0.75 11.66
C GLY A 76 11.59 -1.31 10.25
N ALA A 77 10.60 -2.08 9.80
CA ALA A 77 10.60 -2.68 8.47
C ALA A 77 10.65 -1.63 7.36
N ARG A 78 11.39 -1.96 6.30
CA ARG A 78 11.56 -1.05 5.16
C ARG A 78 10.41 -1.20 4.19
N LEU A 79 9.86 -0.08 3.73
CA LEU A 79 8.97 -0.03 2.59
C LEU A 79 9.79 -0.36 1.34
N GLN A 80 9.50 -1.50 0.71
CA GLN A 80 10.21 -1.95 -0.47
C GLN A 80 9.40 -1.84 -1.75
N GLN A 81 8.08 -1.89 -1.64
CA GLN A 81 7.19 -1.86 -2.80
C GLN A 81 5.94 -1.03 -2.50
N VAL A 82 5.33 -0.53 -3.57
CA VAL A 82 3.97 0.00 -3.57
C VAL A 82 3.18 -0.80 -4.58
N GLU A 83 2.00 -1.28 -4.19
CA GLU A 83 1.09 -1.96 -5.07
C GLU A 83 -0.20 -1.17 -5.22
N TYR A 84 -0.68 -1.05 -6.45
CA TYR A 84 -2.04 -0.62 -6.73
C TYR A 84 -2.86 -1.82 -7.16
N ILE A 85 -3.96 -2.03 -6.44
CA ILE A 85 -4.95 -3.08 -6.66
C ILE A 85 -6.18 -2.40 -7.25
N VAL A 86 -6.51 -2.71 -8.52
CA VAL A 86 -7.49 -1.96 -9.29
C VAL A 86 -8.54 -2.88 -9.90
N ALA A 87 -9.81 -2.49 -9.87
CA ALA A 87 -10.90 -3.25 -10.45
C ALA A 87 -10.61 -3.66 -11.91
N LYS A 88 -10.88 -4.92 -12.25
CA LYS A 88 -10.73 -5.44 -13.62
C LYS A 88 -11.58 -4.66 -14.64
N SER A 89 -12.72 -4.13 -14.20
CA SER A 89 -13.57 -3.24 -15.00
C SER A 89 -12.89 -1.92 -15.41
N ILE A 90 -11.84 -1.52 -14.70
CA ILE A 90 -11.01 -0.35 -15.03
C ILE A 90 -9.79 -0.76 -15.82
N THR A 91 -9.01 -1.72 -15.35
CA THR A 91 -7.72 -2.12 -15.94
C THR A 91 -7.86 -2.81 -17.30
N ARG A 92 -8.89 -3.66 -17.43
CA ARG A 92 -9.09 -4.47 -18.66
C ARG A 92 -9.94 -3.75 -19.70
N THR A 93 -9.68 -2.46 -19.89
CA THR A 93 -10.32 -1.56 -20.84
C THR A 93 -9.26 -0.93 -21.76
N ALA A 94 -9.61 0.17 -22.44
CA ALA A 94 -8.64 0.93 -23.23
C ALA A 94 -7.56 1.63 -22.39
N ALA A 95 -7.72 1.68 -21.05
CA ALA A 95 -6.74 2.31 -20.17
C ALA A 95 -5.42 1.52 -20.09
N VAL A 96 -5.49 0.19 -20.19
CA VAL A 96 -4.31 -0.68 -20.19
C VAL A 96 -4.39 -1.64 -21.37
N SER A 97 -3.40 -1.63 -22.29
CA SER A 97 -3.37 -2.60 -23.37
C SER A 97 -3.11 -4.02 -22.84
N LEU A 98 -3.61 -5.05 -23.54
CA LEU A 98 -3.35 -6.43 -23.17
C LEU A 98 -1.85 -6.75 -23.09
N ALA A 99 -1.03 -6.18 -23.98
CA ALA A 99 0.41 -6.37 -23.97
C ALA A 99 1.04 -5.77 -22.70
N THR A 100 0.66 -4.56 -22.32
CA THR A 100 1.10 -3.90 -21.08
C THR A 100 0.61 -4.66 -19.86
N TRP A 101 -0.63 -5.16 -19.91
CA TRP A 101 -1.19 -5.95 -18.81
C TRP A 101 -0.37 -7.23 -18.60
N ASN A 102 -0.15 -8.01 -19.64
CA ASN A 102 0.61 -9.26 -19.56
C ASN A 102 2.06 -9.07 -19.09
N GLN A 103 2.62 -7.89 -19.32
CA GLN A 103 4.00 -7.57 -18.92
C GLN A 103 4.09 -7.12 -17.47
N ASN A 104 3.13 -6.33 -16.99
CA ASN A 104 3.28 -5.54 -15.77
C ASN A 104 2.22 -5.80 -14.70
N TRP A 105 1.08 -6.38 -15.08
CA TRP A 105 -0.05 -6.60 -14.18
C TRP A 105 -0.24 -8.07 -13.88
N HIS A 106 -0.98 -8.38 -12.84
CA HIS A 106 -1.37 -9.74 -12.47
C HIS A 106 -2.83 -9.80 -12.04
N ASP A 107 -3.41 -11.00 -12.10
CA ASP A 107 -4.79 -11.29 -11.71
C ASP A 107 -4.83 -11.85 -10.29
N HIS A 108 -5.40 -11.10 -9.35
CA HIS A 108 -5.53 -11.57 -7.98
C HIS A 108 -6.39 -12.82 -7.82
N ALA A 109 -7.32 -13.10 -8.74
CA ALA A 109 -8.05 -14.36 -8.69
C ALA A 109 -7.11 -15.57 -8.82
N GLN A 110 -6.01 -15.45 -9.58
CA GLN A 110 -5.00 -16.51 -9.70
C GLN A 110 -4.25 -16.72 -8.38
N GLU A 111 -3.92 -15.64 -7.68
CA GLU A 111 -3.21 -15.71 -6.39
C GLU A 111 -4.09 -16.27 -5.29
N ILE A 112 -5.33 -15.78 -5.18
CA ILE A 112 -6.28 -16.23 -4.15
C ILE A 112 -6.62 -17.71 -4.34
N ALA A 113 -6.82 -18.15 -5.58
CA ALA A 113 -7.10 -19.56 -5.89
C ALA A 113 -5.96 -20.50 -5.47
N THR A 114 -4.71 -20.00 -5.35
CA THR A 114 -3.54 -20.77 -4.93
C THR A 114 -3.24 -20.65 -3.44
N GLY A 115 -4.00 -19.85 -2.67
CA GLY A 115 -3.80 -19.62 -1.24
C GLY A 115 -2.52 -18.85 -0.90
N ARG A 116 -1.92 -18.15 -1.87
CA ARG A 116 -0.68 -17.37 -1.66
C ARG A 116 -0.93 -16.04 -0.98
N VAL A 117 -2.12 -15.47 -1.15
CA VAL A 117 -2.56 -14.27 -0.42
C VAL A 117 -3.19 -14.70 0.89
N GLN A 118 -2.72 -14.14 1.99
CA GLN A 118 -3.27 -14.37 3.32
C GLN A 118 -3.75 -13.03 3.90
N VAL A 119 -5.00 -13.00 4.36
CA VAL A 119 -5.58 -11.83 5.04
C VAL A 119 -5.39 -12.00 6.54
N HIS A 120 -4.88 -10.96 7.20
CA HIS A 120 -4.56 -10.95 8.62
C HIS A 120 -5.50 -10.02 9.41
N ASP A 121 -5.50 -10.21 10.73
CA ASP A 121 -6.11 -9.30 11.71
C ASP A 121 -7.64 -9.11 11.55
N LEU A 122 -8.30 -10.01 10.82
CA LEU A 122 -9.74 -10.02 10.61
C LEU A 122 -10.38 -11.37 10.98
N PRO A 123 -11.64 -11.37 11.45
CA PRO A 123 -12.43 -12.59 11.56
C PRO A 123 -12.54 -13.32 10.21
N PRO A 124 -12.70 -14.66 10.20
CA PRO A 124 -12.68 -15.44 8.94
C PRO A 124 -13.71 -15.02 7.88
N ASP A 125 -14.90 -14.60 8.30
CA ASP A 125 -15.94 -14.08 7.41
C ASP A 125 -15.52 -12.77 6.74
N LYS A 126 -14.90 -11.85 7.49
CA LYS A 126 -14.37 -10.59 6.99
C LYS A 126 -13.13 -10.79 6.12
N ALA A 127 -12.24 -11.69 6.50
CA ALA A 127 -11.10 -12.07 5.68
C ALA A 127 -11.56 -12.62 4.31
N LYS A 128 -12.62 -13.44 4.30
CA LYS A 128 -13.22 -13.93 3.06
C LYS A 128 -13.83 -12.80 2.22
N GLU A 129 -14.54 -11.84 2.82
CA GLU A 129 -15.09 -10.68 2.11
C GLU A 129 -13.96 -9.87 1.42
N VAL A 130 -12.84 -9.66 2.10
CA VAL A 130 -11.66 -8.99 1.52
C VAL A 130 -11.10 -9.81 0.36
N ALA A 131 -10.91 -11.12 0.54
CA ALA A 131 -10.40 -11.99 -0.52
C ALA A 131 -11.33 -12.01 -1.76
N ASP A 132 -12.64 -12.09 -1.56
CA ASP A 132 -13.64 -12.04 -2.63
C ASP A 132 -13.61 -10.69 -3.39
N LEU A 133 -13.40 -9.58 -2.68
CA LEU A 133 -13.23 -8.27 -3.29
C LEU A 133 -11.94 -8.21 -4.12
N VAL A 134 -10.81 -8.62 -3.54
CA VAL A 134 -9.49 -8.61 -4.20
C VAL A 134 -9.50 -9.52 -5.42
N ALA A 135 -10.20 -10.66 -5.42
CA ALA A 135 -10.33 -11.54 -6.60
C ALA A 135 -10.97 -10.85 -7.82
N THR A 136 -11.69 -9.73 -7.63
CA THR A 136 -12.28 -8.94 -8.74
C THR A 136 -11.33 -7.88 -9.30
N THR A 137 -10.08 -7.88 -8.87
CA THR A 137 -9.08 -6.84 -9.19
C THR A 137 -7.85 -7.41 -9.87
N ASP A 138 -7.10 -6.53 -10.50
CA ASP A 138 -5.74 -6.74 -10.98
C ASP A 138 -4.77 -5.92 -10.14
N GLY A 139 -3.52 -6.39 -9.99
CA GLY A 139 -2.45 -5.69 -9.28
C GLY A 139 -1.31 -5.24 -10.19
N ILE A 140 -0.67 -4.13 -9.79
CA ILE A 140 0.63 -3.70 -10.33
C ILE A 140 1.55 -3.34 -9.18
N ILE A 141 2.75 -3.93 -9.14
CA ILE A 141 3.70 -3.82 -8.04
C ILE A 141 4.92 -3.01 -8.50
N PHE A 142 5.13 -1.85 -7.89
CA PHE A 142 6.34 -1.06 -8.09
C PHE A 142 7.37 -1.41 -7.02
N HIS A 143 8.43 -2.10 -7.42
CA HIS A 143 9.55 -2.42 -6.54
C HIS A 143 10.53 -1.25 -6.51
N LEU A 144 10.68 -0.64 -5.34
CA LEU A 144 11.36 0.64 -5.15
C LEU A 144 12.87 0.47 -4.92
N TRP A 145 13.26 -0.60 -4.22
CA TRP A 145 14.66 -0.90 -3.95
C TRP A 145 14.84 -2.34 -3.45
N SER A 146 16.02 -2.92 -3.68
CA SER A 146 16.35 -4.27 -3.25
C SER A 146 16.64 -4.30 -1.75
N HIS A 147 16.28 -5.41 -1.09
CA HIS A 147 16.58 -5.59 0.30
C HIS A 147 18.09 -5.68 0.57
N GLU A 148 18.89 -6.00 -0.43
CA GLU A 148 20.36 -6.02 -0.36
C GLU A 148 20.97 -4.62 -0.40
N ASP A 149 20.22 -3.62 -0.86
CA ASP A 149 20.71 -2.24 -0.95
C ASP A 149 20.68 -1.56 0.43
N THR A 150 21.70 -0.78 0.73
CA THR A 150 21.76 0.05 1.96
C THR A 150 20.83 1.26 1.87
N VAL A 151 20.63 1.77 0.66
CA VAL A 151 19.76 2.90 0.32
C VAL A 151 19.09 2.64 -1.02
N PRO A 152 17.93 3.27 -1.33
CA PRO A 152 17.34 3.18 -2.65
C PRO A 152 18.31 3.66 -3.74
N SER A 153 18.57 2.81 -4.72
CA SER A 153 19.51 3.12 -5.81
C SER A 153 18.92 4.01 -6.90
N GLY A 154 17.62 4.29 -6.84
CA GLY A 154 16.87 4.98 -7.90
C GLY A 154 16.42 4.06 -9.04
N LYS A 155 16.70 2.76 -8.98
CA LYS A 155 16.24 1.76 -9.94
C LYS A 155 14.90 1.20 -9.49
N VAL A 156 13.82 1.74 -10.04
CA VAL A 156 12.48 1.19 -9.84
C VAL A 156 12.21 0.14 -10.92
N SER A 157 11.65 -1.00 -10.52
CA SER A 157 11.22 -2.06 -11.44
C SER A 157 9.78 -2.46 -11.13
N VAL A 158 9.14 -3.17 -12.06
CA VAL A 158 7.84 -3.79 -11.84
C VAL A 158 8.09 -5.23 -11.39
N ALA A 159 7.55 -5.58 -10.22
CA ALA A 159 7.52 -6.95 -9.74
C ALA A 159 6.25 -7.65 -10.25
N GLN A 160 6.23 -8.97 -10.16
CA GLN A 160 5.10 -9.77 -10.63
C GLN A 160 4.59 -10.70 -9.52
N SER A 161 3.35 -11.12 -9.58
CA SER A 161 2.84 -12.14 -8.66
C SER A 161 3.43 -13.51 -8.95
N VAL A 162 3.52 -14.34 -7.91
CA VAL A 162 3.97 -15.73 -8.08
C VAL A 162 2.89 -16.53 -8.77
N GLY A 163 3.23 -17.11 -9.92
CA GLY A 163 2.29 -17.89 -10.74
C GLY A 163 1.45 -17.04 -11.68
N HIS A 164 1.89 -15.81 -11.98
CA HIS A 164 1.31 -15.00 -13.05
C HIS A 164 1.22 -15.77 -14.35
N VAL A 165 0.07 -15.69 -15.02
CA VAL A 165 -0.18 -16.28 -16.33
C VAL A 165 -0.71 -15.19 -17.26
N ASN A 166 -0.10 -15.09 -18.43
CA ASN A 166 -0.56 -14.19 -19.49
C ASN A 166 -1.99 -14.49 -19.89
N LEU A 167 -2.79 -13.45 -20.05
CA LEU A 167 -4.16 -13.56 -20.53
C LEU A 167 -4.23 -13.57 -22.05
N THR A 168 -5.16 -14.34 -22.57
CA THR A 168 -5.64 -14.20 -23.95
C THR A 168 -6.58 -13.00 -24.10
N THR A 169 -6.81 -12.55 -25.32
CA THR A 169 -7.78 -11.47 -25.59
C THR A 169 -9.17 -11.78 -25.05
N ALA A 170 -9.61 -13.04 -25.09
CA ALA A 170 -10.92 -13.45 -24.61
C ALA A 170 -11.02 -13.34 -23.07
N GLU A 171 -9.99 -13.81 -22.36
CA GLU A 171 -9.93 -13.74 -20.89
C GLU A 171 -9.81 -12.30 -20.40
N PHE A 172 -9.01 -11.48 -21.07
CA PHE A 172 -8.89 -10.06 -20.78
C PHE A 172 -10.24 -9.34 -20.89
N LYS A 173 -10.95 -9.53 -22.01
CA LYS A 173 -12.28 -8.94 -22.20
C LYS A 173 -13.34 -9.50 -21.25
N LYS A 174 -13.28 -10.78 -20.91
CA LYS A 174 -14.19 -11.39 -19.95
C LYS A 174 -14.00 -10.75 -18.56
N GLY A 175 -12.76 -10.58 -18.10
CA GLY A 175 -12.47 -9.96 -16.81
C GLY A 175 -12.94 -8.50 -16.72
N ALA A 176 -12.99 -7.77 -17.83
CA ALA A 176 -13.54 -6.41 -17.86
C ALA A 176 -15.03 -6.33 -17.43
N ALA A 177 -15.77 -7.43 -17.52
CA ALA A 177 -17.15 -7.51 -17.06
C ALA A 177 -17.29 -7.88 -15.57
N ASP A 178 -16.20 -8.29 -14.91
CA ASP A 178 -16.20 -8.63 -13.49
C ASP A 178 -16.36 -7.37 -12.66
N ARG A 179 -17.36 -7.37 -11.79
CA ARG A 179 -17.63 -6.27 -10.87
C ARG A 179 -17.73 -6.78 -9.45
N PRO A 180 -17.32 -5.97 -8.45
CA PRO A 180 -17.54 -6.29 -7.05
C PRO A 180 -19.01 -6.62 -6.76
N VAL A 181 -19.24 -7.55 -5.84
CA VAL A 181 -20.60 -8.03 -5.49
C VAL A 181 -21.53 -6.88 -5.10
N ALA A 182 -21.04 -5.86 -4.41
CA ALA A 182 -21.80 -4.68 -4.01
C ALA A 182 -22.34 -3.85 -5.20
N GLN A 183 -21.70 -3.92 -6.38
CA GLN A 183 -22.14 -3.21 -7.60
C GLN A 183 -23.07 -4.07 -8.49
N ARG A 184 -23.18 -5.39 -8.22
CA ARG A 184 -24.05 -6.29 -8.98
C ARG A 184 -25.52 -6.18 -8.55
N SER A 185 -25.79 -5.70 -7.35
CA SER A 185 -27.13 -5.59 -6.75
C SER A 185 -27.84 -4.26 -7.00
N GLY A 186 -27.21 -3.32 -7.67
CA GLY A 186 -27.76 -1.99 -7.99
C GLY A 186 -28.32 -1.91 -9.42
N LYS A 187 -29.43 -2.65 -9.69
CA LYS A 187 -30.34 -2.41 -10.80
C LYS A 187 -31.76 -2.28 -10.28
#